data_0650bce5dc8b4ebd7ea1adf8522828fb
#
_entry.id   0650bce5dc8b4ebd7ea1adf8522828fb
#
_cell.length_a   1.000
_cell.length_b   1.000
_cell.length_c   1.000
_cell.angle_alpha   90.00
_cell.angle_beta   90.00
_cell.angle_gamma   90.00
#
_symmetry.space_group_name_H-M   'P 1'
#
loop_
_entity.id
_entity.type
_entity.pdbx_description
1 polymer ?
#
loop_
_entity_poly.entity_id
_entity_poly.type
_entity_poly.pdbx_seq_one_letter_code
_entity_poly.pdbx_strand_id
1 'polypeptide(L)'
;MAGQSSRQTRSEAKDETITAEGTGQLSRKKNKESQAKTGLTDVATPPKPVRAAASARSSCALSVFKDLKGAVPAPMPSVIRPMLATPIAKPFDDPEWLFEIKWDGYRAVAFIDDNIVRLVSRNQNDLTSQYSELRPLPRSVEAQRAVLDGEIVALDEKGRPSFSLMQQRTGFRPGGHRISGRAGVTVLYYVFDLIYIDGYDLHRVNLEQRKQALAQITTSGGLLRYSDHYPEKGKALFEVARQRGLEGIVAKHRNSCYEERRSREWLKIKVTQTLECVIGGYTEPEGSREHFGSLVLGLYDKQGRLIHAGQAGTGFDQKGIREMWARLKKLEINQNPFYGKVEALRKVHFVKPELVAEIKYSEWTHETQEGGPKLRAPVFLGLRQDKSPCECVFDQVAVT
;
A
#
# COMPACT_ATOMS: atom_id res chain seq x y z
N MET A 1 47.88 -12.99 54.10
CA MET A 1 47.61 -14.42 54.33
C MET A 1 46.90 -14.88 53.09
N ALA A 2 47.64 -15.45 52.21
CA ALA A 2 47.88 -16.88 51.97
C ALA A 2 46.57 -17.54 51.49
N GLY A 3 46.46 -18.16 50.38
CA GLY A 3 47.37 -18.77 49.44
C GLY A 3 46.56 -19.56 48.43
N GLN A 4 47.04 -19.56 47.24
CA GLN A 4 47.49 -20.70 46.41
C GLN A 4 46.38 -21.63 45.91
N SER A 5 46.27 -21.89 44.65
CA SER A 5 47.20 -22.39 43.62
C SER A 5 46.68 -23.70 42.98
N SER A 6 46.64 -23.76 41.74
CA SER A 6 47.25 -24.65 40.72
C SER A 6 46.32 -25.80 40.25
N ARG A 7 46.33 -26.31 39.08
CA ARG A 7 47.18 -26.51 37.88
C ARG A 7 46.33 -27.29 36.85
N GLN A 8 46.35 -26.88 35.65
CA GLN A 8 46.86 -27.52 34.44
C GLN A 8 46.84 -29.07 34.34
N THR A 9 46.25 -29.61 33.27
CA THR A 9 46.98 -30.48 32.34
C THR A 9 46.33 -30.54 30.95
N ARG A 10 47.19 -30.38 29.98
CA ARG A 10 47.08 -30.65 28.54
C ARG A 10 47.07 -32.17 28.28
N SER A 11 46.49 -32.64 27.17
CA SER A 11 47.17 -33.64 26.32
C SER A 11 46.56 -33.60 24.89
N GLU A 12 47.50 -33.72 24.01
CA GLU A 12 47.52 -33.55 22.56
C GLU A 12 47.08 -34.83 21.77
N ALA A 13 46.59 -34.57 20.59
CA ALA A 13 46.88 -35.14 19.28
C ALA A 13 46.73 -36.65 19.01
N LYS A 14 46.07 -36.95 17.90
CA LYS A 14 46.76 -37.54 16.70
C LYS A 14 45.82 -37.66 15.51
N ASP A 15 46.33 -37.21 14.37
CA ASP A 15 45.99 -37.51 13.02
C ASP A 15 45.98 -38.98 12.71
N GLU A 16 45.12 -39.44 11.81
CA GLU A 16 45.44 -40.44 10.81
C GLU A 16 44.52 -40.37 9.59
N THR A 17 45.12 -40.02 8.50
CA THR A 17 44.64 -40.10 7.10
C THR A 17 44.80 -41.54 6.61
N ILE A 18 43.81 -42.13 5.90
CA ILE A 18 44.01 -43.18 4.93
C ILE A 18 42.98 -43.07 3.80
N THR A 19 43.48 -43.04 2.59
CA THR A 19 42.90 -43.15 1.26
C THR A 19 42.50 -44.58 0.90
N ALA A 20 41.53 -44.80 0.06
CA ALA A 20 41.56 -45.49 -1.25
C ALA A 20 40.27 -46.24 -1.60
N GLU A 21 39.79 -45.93 -2.75
CA GLU A 21 39.18 -46.71 -3.86
C GLU A 21 38.53 -48.07 -3.61
N GLY A 22 37.35 -48.29 -4.21
CA GLY A 22 36.75 -49.60 -4.38
C GLY A 22 35.42 -49.58 -5.15
N THR A 23 35.49 -49.76 -6.43
CA THR A 23 34.42 -50.04 -7.38
C THR A 23 33.59 -51.27 -7.02
N GLY A 24 32.26 -51.25 -7.20
CA GLY A 24 31.42 -52.43 -7.11
C GLY A 24 29.98 -52.19 -7.55
N GLN A 25 29.68 -52.49 -8.81
CA GLN A 25 28.31 -52.69 -9.30
C GLN A 25 27.69 -53.92 -8.60
N LEU A 26 26.37 -53.82 -8.24
CA LEU A 26 25.43 -54.95 -8.40
C LEU A 26 23.96 -54.56 -8.13
N SER A 27 23.17 -54.75 -9.15
CA SER A 27 21.81 -55.28 -9.25
C SER A 27 20.63 -54.68 -8.48
N ARG A 28 19.66 -54.32 -9.34
CA ARG A 28 18.24 -54.05 -9.11
C ARG A 28 17.53 -55.08 -8.20
N LYS A 29 16.84 -54.59 -7.18
CA LYS A 29 15.60 -55.26 -6.71
C LYS A 29 14.49 -54.21 -6.61
N LYS A 30 13.41 -54.47 -7.36
CA LYS A 30 12.15 -53.72 -7.29
C LYS A 30 11.47 -54.04 -5.96
N ASN A 31 11.22 -53.05 -5.12
CA ASN A 31 10.17 -53.09 -4.11
C ASN A 31 9.09 -52.09 -4.50
N LYS A 32 7.90 -52.61 -4.74
CA LYS A 32 6.65 -51.87 -4.81
C LYS A 32 6.25 -51.52 -3.39
N GLU A 33 6.34 -50.26 -3.00
CA GLU A 33 5.60 -49.71 -1.87
C GLU A 33 4.56 -48.73 -2.39
N SER A 34 3.34 -49.00 -1.97
CA SER A 34 2.14 -48.20 -2.23
C SER A 34 2.27 -46.83 -1.61
N GLN A 35 2.45 -45.78 -2.41
CA GLN A 35 2.32 -44.40 -1.96
C GLN A 35 0.83 -44.04 -1.93
N ALA A 36 0.34 -43.81 -0.70
CA ALA A 36 -0.93 -43.15 -0.45
C ALA A 36 -0.85 -41.75 -1.07
N LYS A 37 -1.74 -41.46 -2.01
CA LYS A 37 -1.97 -40.14 -2.56
C LYS A 37 -2.61 -39.26 -1.49
N THR A 38 -1.82 -38.50 -0.75
CA THR A 38 -2.30 -37.31 -0.05
C THR A 38 -2.59 -36.25 -1.11
N GLY A 39 -3.87 -35.91 -1.23
CA GLY A 39 -4.35 -34.87 -2.14
C GLY A 39 -3.66 -33.55 -1.88
N LEU A 40 -2.81 -33.12 -2.80
CA LEU A 40 -2.47 -31.71 -2.93
C LEU A 40 -3.75 -30.99 -3.42
N THR A 41 -4.29 -30.18 -2.53
CA THR A 41 -5.33 -29.21 -2.86
C THR A 41 -4.86 -28.36 -4.04
N ASP A 42 -5.68 -28.28 -5.06
CA ASP A 42 -5.50 -27.44 -6.24
C ASP A 42 -5.08 -26.01 -5.82
N VAL A 43 -3.83 -25.67 -6.10
CA VAL A 43 -3.37 -24.28 -6.04
C VAL A 43 -4.11 -23.57 -7.17
N ALA A 44 -5.09 -22.74 -6.82
CA ALA A 44 -5.89 -21.99 -7.77
C ALA A 44 -4.96 -21.21 -8.72
N THR A 45 -4.96 -21.58 -9.99
CA THR A 45 -4.24 -20.88 -11.05
C THR A 45 -4.84 -19.45 -11.13
N PRO A 46 -4.02 -18.39 -11.09
CA PRO A 46 -4.55 -17.03 -11.18
C PRO A 46 -5.30 -16.86 -12.52
N PRO A 47 -6.42 -16.13 -12.54
CA PRO A 47 -7.14 -15.84 -13.77
C PRO A 47 -6.19 -15.14 -14.76
N LYS A 48 -6.37 -15.37 -16.06
CA LYS A 48 -5.55 -14.71 -17.09
C LYS A 48 -5.92 -13.22 -17.16
N PRO A 49 -4.93 -12.30 -17.13
CA PRO A 49 -5.20 -10.88 -17.33
C PRO A 49 -5.69 -10.64 -18.76
N VAL A 50 -6.65 -9.74 -18.92
CA VAL A 50 -7.04 -9.24 -20.24
C VAL A 50 -6.03 -8.16 -20.63
N ARG A 51 -5.12 -8.49 -21.54
CA ARG A 51 -4.27 -7.52 -22.23
C ARG A 51 -4.84 -7.23 -23.59
N ALA A 52 -5.11 -5.96 -23.88
CA ALA A 52 -5.32 -5.54 -25.25
C ALA A 52 -4.03 -5.85 -26.05
N ALA A 53 -4.16 -6.54 -27.18
CA ALA A 53 -3.02 -6.80 -28.05
C ALA A 53 -2.44 -5.47 -28.50
N ALA A 54 -1.14 -5.25 -28.24
CA ALA A 54 -0.41 -4.09 -28.73
C ALA A 54 -0.41 -4.16 -30.27
N SER A 55 -1.27 -3.38 -30.91
CA SER A 55 -1.31 -3.27 -32.36
C SER A 55 -0.32 -2.20 -32.84
N ALA A 56 0.21 -2.41 -34.02
CA ALA A 56 1.25 -1.61 -34.66
C ALA A 56 1.00 -0.09 -34.61
N ARG A 57 2.07 0.64 -34.29
CA ARG A 57 2.17 2.08 -34.27
C ARG A 57 1.64 2.68 -35.57
N SER A 58 0.58 3.44 -35.53
CA SER A 58 0.08 4.23 -36.66
C SER A 58 -0.66 5.45 -36.14
N SER A 59 -0.55 6.56 -36.86
CA SER A 59 -1.32 7.80 -36.72
C SER A 59 -2.84 7.61 -36.73
N CYS A 60 -3.32 6.41 -36.97
CA CYS A 60 -4.71 5.98 -36.91
C CYS A 60 -5.24 5.81 -35.47
N ALA A 61 -4.35 5.65 -34.44
CA ALA A 61 -4.77 5.43 -33.05
C ALA A 61 -5.47 6.68 -32.44
N LEU A 62 -5.08 7.87 -32.83
CA LEU A 62 -5.67 9.13 -32.34
C LEU A 62 -7.13 9.33 -32.76
N SER A 63 -7.55 8.74 -33.90
CA SER A 63 -8.94 8.84 -34.36
C SER A 63 -9.91 7.99 -33.52
N VAL A 64 -9.43 6.97 -32.82
CA VAL A 64 -10.26 6.03 -32.04
C VAL A 64 -10.82 6.68 -30.77
N PHE A 65 -10.07 7.61 -30.16
CA PHE A 65 -10.50 8.18 -28.87
C PHE A 65 -11.65 9.18 -28.99
N LYS A 66 -11.78 9.89 -30.13
CA LYS A 66 -12.91 10.80 -30.40
C LYS A 66 -14.24 10.07 -30.51
N ASP A 67 -14.20 8.78 -30.89
CA ASP A 67 -15.38 7.96 -31.11
C ASP A 67 -15.83 7.19 -29.87
N LEU A 68 -15.09 7.33 -28.74
CA LEU A 68 -15.49 6.74 -27.48
C LEU A 68 -16.77 7.41 -26.95
N LYS A 69 -17.80 6.60 -26.68
CA LYS A 69 -19.04 7.10 -26.11
C LYS A 69 -18.81 7.80 -24.79
N GLY A 70 -19.07 9.09 -24.71
CA GLY A 70 -18.86 9.90 -23.52
C GLY A 70 -17.58 10.75 -23.56
N ALA A 71 -16.70 10.58 -24.55
CA ALA A 71 -15.57 11.49 -24.75
C ALA A 71 -16.06 12.88 -25.16
N VAL A 72 -15.53 13.92 -24.54
CA VAL A 72 -15.93 15.31 -24.79
C VAL A 72 -14.68 16.12 -25.18
N PRO A 73 -14.71 16.86 -26.31
CA PRO A 73 -13.62 17.79 -26.62
C PRO A 73 -13.43 18.81 -25.49
N ALA A 74 -12.21 18.89 -24.96
CA ALA A 74 -11.90 19.78 -23.87
C ALA A 74 -10.39 20.13 -23.83
N PRO A 75 -9.99 21.29 -23.28
CA PRO A 75 -8.61 21.55 -22.96
C PRO A 75 -8.13 20.60 -21.85
N MET A 76 -6.82 20.35 -21.81
CA MET A 76 -6.24 19.53 -20.75
C MET A 76 -6.51 20.16 -19.37
N PRO A 77 -7.08 19.41 -18.42
CA PRO A 77 -7.33 19.93 -17.09
C PRO A 77 -6.00 20.21 -16.35
N SER A 78 -5.98 21.27 -15.55
CA SER A 78 -4.82 21.62 -14.71
C SER A 78 -4.82 20.94 -13.35
N VAL A 79 -5.99 20.47 -12.90
CA VAL A 79 -6.24 19.82 -11.59
C VAL A 79 -7.18 18.64 -11.79
N ILE A 80 -6.88 17.53 -11.16
CA ILE A 80 -7.75 16.36 -11.02
C ILE A 80 -7.71 15.90 -9.56
N ARG A 81 -8.87 15.68 -8.97
CA ARG A 81 -9.00 15.03 -7.66
C ARG A 81 -9.26 13.53 -7.88
N PRO A 82 -8.36 12.66 -7.44
CA PRO A 82 -8.50 11.23 -7.72
C PRO A 82 -9.82 10.63 -7.19
N MET A 83 -10.45 9.77 -7.99
CA MET A 83 -11.58 8.96 -7.56
C MET A 83 -11.16 8.00 -6.45
N LEU A 84 -11.96 7.88 -5.39
CA LEU A 84 -11.65 7.12 -4.19
C LEU A 84 -12.55 5.90 -4.06
N ALA A 85 -11.92 4.74 -3.79
CA ALA A 85 -12.65 3.49 -3.55
C ALA A 85 -13.28 3.44 -2.15
N THR A 86 -14.47 2.86 -2.05
CA THR A 86 -15.16 2.55 -0.79
C THR A 86 -14.65 1.21 -0.24
N PRO A 87 -14.35 1.08 1.07
CA PRO A 87 -13.93 -0.19 1.65
C PRO A 87 -15.12 -1.16 1.78
N ILE A 88 -14.85 -2.44 1.50
CA ILE A 88 -15.75 -3.56 1.82
C ILE A 88 -14.97 -4.71 2.47
N ALA A 89 -15.67 -5.53 3.27
CA ALA A 89 -15.05 -6.55 4.09
C ALA A 89 -14.66 -7.82 3.32
N LYS A 90 -15.46 -8.23 2.32
CA LYS A 90 -15.35 -9.54 1.68
C LYS A 90 -15.16 -9.42 0.18
N PRO A 91 -14.29 -10.26 -0.43
CA PRO A 91 -14.20 -10.34 -1.88
C PRO A 91 -15.44 -11.03 -2.47
N PHE A 92 -15.75 -10.68 -3.70
CA PHE A 92 -16.89 -11.21 -4.45
C PHE A 92 -16.48 -11.50 -5.90
N ASP A 93 -17.33 -12.24 -6.61
CA ASP A 93 -17.23 -12.47 -8.05
C ASP A 93 -18.47 -11.87 -8.70
N ASP A 94 -18.29 -11.13 -9.80
CA ASP A 94 -19.38 -10.47 -10.50
C ASP A 94 -18.92 -10.04 -11.91
N PRO A 95 -19.68 -10.38 -13.00
CA PRO A 95 -19.31 -10.06 -14.37
C PRO A 95 -19.29 -8.55 -14.69
N GLU A 96 -19.99 -7.73 -13.92
CA GLU A 96 -20.03 -6.28 -14.10
C GLU A 96 -18.80 -5.57 -13.49
N TRP A 97 -17.86 -6.33 -12.90
CA TRP A 97 -16.70 -5.78 -12.19
C TRP A 97 -15.37 -6.22 -12.78
N LEU A 98 -14.42 -5.29 -12.81
CA LEU A 98 -13.02 -5.50 -13.11
C LEU A 98 -12.23 -5.45 -11.80
N PHE A 99 -11.37 -6.44 -11.56
CA PHE A 99 -10.59 -6.53 -10.33
C PHE A 99 -9.12 -6.28 -10.62
N GLU A 100 -8.47 -5.45 -9.82
CA GLU A 100 -7.07 -5.09 -9.94
C GLU A 100 -6.35 -5.34 -8.61
N ILE A 101 -5.02 -5.54 -8.64
CA ILE A 101 -4.21 -5.53 -7.43
C ILE A 101 -4.27 -4.13 -6.81
N LYS A 102 -4.47 -4.09 -5.50
CA LYS A 102 -4.30 -2.86 -4.75
C LYS A 102 -2.83 -2.64 -4.48
N TRP A 103 -2.24 -1.74 -5.26
CA TRP A 103 -0.85 -1.35 -5.11
C TRP A 103 -0.67 -0.53 -3.82
N ASP A 104 0.37 -0.84 -3.06
CA ASP A 104 0.72 -0.13 -1.82
C ASP A 104 1.86 0.87 -2.09
N GLY A 105 1.49 2.14 -2.22
CA GLY A 105 2.40 3.20 -2.60
C GLY A 105 1.85 4.60 -2.34
N TYR A 106 2.23 5.56 -3.19
CA TYR A 106 1.69 6.92 -3.20
C TYR A 106 0.90 7.19 -4.45
N ARG A 107 -0.40 7.50 -4.29
CA ARG A 107 -1.27 7.89 -5.39
C ARG A 107 -0.74 9.15 -6.04
N ALA A 108 -0.59 9.09 -7.35
CA ALA A 108 -0.21 10.23 -8.17
C ALA A 108 -1.03 10.32 -9.44
N VAL A 109 -1.46 11.52 -9.78
CA VAL A 109 -1.97 11.87 -11.12
C VAL A 109 -0.81 12.43 -11.92
N ALA A 110 -0.53 11.82 -13.06
CA ALA A 110 0.50 12.27 -13.99
C ALA A 110 -0.14 13.10 -15.12
N PHE A 111 0.23 14.36 -15.19
CA PHE A 111 -0.11 15.26 -16.28
C PHE A 111 1.05 15.26 -17.26
N ILE A 112 0.84 14.73 -18.46
CA ILE A 112 1.81 14.68 -19.54
C ILE A 112 1.43 15.75 -20.57
N ASP A 113 2.38 16.63 -20.89
CA ASP A 113 2.26 17.64 -21.93
C ASP A 113 3.55 17.58 -22.77
N ASP A 114 3.45 17.05 -23.98
CA ASP A 114 4.55 16.67 -24.85
C ASP A 114 5.59 15.77 -24.12
N ASN A 115 6.78 16.28 -23.89
CA ASN A 115 7.87 15.54 -23.21
C ASN A 115 7.99 15.85 -21.71
N ILE A 116 7.03 16.58 -21.16
CA ILE A 116 7.05 17.02 -19.76
C ILE A 116 6.02 16.24 -18.98
N VAL A 117 6.39 15.80 -17.78
CA VAL A 117 5.45 15.20 -16.81
C VAL A 117 5.43 16.04 -15.54
N ARG A 118 4.23 16.30 -15.05
CA ARG A 118 3.98 16.84 -13.71
C ARG A 118 3.22 15.79 -12.91
N LEU A 119 3.77 15.40 -11.76
CA LEU A 119 3.18 14.41 -10.85
C LEU A 119 2.53 15.12 -9.68
N VAL A 120 1.25 14.83 -9.42
CA VAL A 120 0.48 15.49 -8.36
C VAL A 120 -0.11 14.43 -7.44
N SER A 121 0.11 14.59 -6.13
CA SER A 121 -0.44 13.68 -5.13
C SER A 121 -1.97 13.82 -5.02
N ARG A 122 -2.58 12.88 -4.32
CA ARG A 122 -4.00 12.93 -3.94
C ARG A 122 -4.38 14.28 -3.30
N ASN A 123 -3.51 14.85 -2.47
CA ASN A 123 -3.74 16.11 -1.76
C ASN A 123 -3.23 17.34 -2.54
N GLN A 124 -3.05 17.22 -3.85
CA GLN A 124 -2.62 18.28 -4.75
C GLN A 124 -1.20 18.82 -4.49
N ASN A 125 -0.34 18.05 -3.80
CA ASN A 125 1.07 18.39 -3.64
C ASN A 125 1.85 17.98 -4.89
N ASP A 126 2.77 18.84 -5.35
CA ASP A 126 3.68 18.51 -6.44
C ASP A 126 4.71 17.47 -5.99
N LEU A 127 4.73 16.34 -6.67
CA LEU A 127 5.65 15.22 -6.44
C LEU A 127 6.78 15.15 -7.49
N THR A 128 6.79 16.02 -8.51
CA THR A 128 7.66 15.92 -9.69
C THR A 128 9.14 15.96 -9.33
N SER A 129 9.52 16.84 -8.40
CA SER A 129 10.91 16.94 -7.93
C SER A 129 11.32 15.77 -7.04
N GLN A 130 10.38 15.22 -6.25
CA GLN A 130 10.59 14.10 -5.35
C GLN A 130 10.82 12.78 -6.07
N TYR A 131 10.20 12.61 -7.25
CA TYR A 131 10.30 11.43 -8.11
C TYR A 131 10.89 11.78 -9.47
N SER A 132 12.05 12.44 -9.44
CA SER A 132 12.72 12.96 -10.66
C SER A 132 13.08 11.87 -11.67
N GLU A 133 13.26 10.60 -11.26
CA GLU A 133 13.47 9.45 -12.13
C GLU A 133 12.24 9.11 -12.99
N LEU A 134 11.04 9.55 -12.59
CA LEU A 134 9.82 9.37 -13.38
C LEU A 134 9.65 10.43 -14.49
N ARG A 135 10.56 11.40 -14.60
CA ARG A 135 10.55 12.39 -15.72
C ARG A 135 10.51 11.77 -17.11
N PRO A 136 11.10 10.60 -17.38
CA PRO A 136 10.99 9.94 -18.69
C PRO A 136 9.63 9.29 -18.99
N LEU A 137 8.63 9.33 -18.09
CA LEU A 137 7.32 8.72 -18.31
C LEU A 137 6.66 9.08 -19.65
N PRO A 138 6.75 10.33 -20.18
CA PRO A 138 6.16 10.66 -21.47
C PRO A 138 6.62 9.75 -22.61
N ARG A 139 7.88 9.26 -22.56
CA ARG A 139 8.43 8.34 -23.57
C ARG A 139 7.74 6.95 -23.59
N SER A 140 7.00 6.63 -22.55
CA SER A 140 6.27 5.36 -22.41
C SER A 140 4.77 5.52 -22.66
N VAL A 141 4.34 6.70 -23.14
CA VAL A 141 2.93 7.02 -23.44
C VAL A 141 2.84 7.52 -24.86
N GLU A 142 2.01 6.84 -25.66
CA GLU A 142 1.78 7.21 -27.07
C GLU A 142 0.66 8.26 -27.19
N ALA A 143 0.91 9.45 -26.64
CA ALA A 143 0.04 10.62 -26.72
C ALA A 143 0.89 11.88 -26.56
N GLN A 144 0.45 13.01 -27.13
CA GLN A 144 1.06 14.31 -26.87
C GLN A 144 0.65 14.85 -25.50
N ARG A 145 -0.64 14.73 -25.17
CA ARG A 145 -1.20 15.16 -23.90
C ARG A 145 -2.02 14.07 -23.27
N ALA A 146 -1.71 13.73 -22.03
CA ALA A 146 -2.47 12.74 -21.29
C ALA A 146 -2.54 13.07 -19.79
N VAL A 147 -3.66 12.71 -19.17
CA VAL A 147 -3.77 12.69 -17.70
C VAL A 147 -4.05 11.28 -17.27
N LEU A 148 -3.10 10.73 -16.52
CA LEU A 148 -3.08 9.36 -16.06
C LEU A 148 -3.25 9.31 -14.55
N ASP A 149 -4.03 8.35 -14.05
CA ASP A 149 -4.17 8.08 -12.63
C ASP A 149 -3.47 6.78 -12.27
N GLY A 150 -2.63 6.81 -11.25
CA GLY A 150 -1.78 5.67 -10.90
C GLY A 150 -1.24 5.72 -9.48
N GLU A 151 -0.40 4.74 -9.18
CA GLU A 151 0.29 4.59 -7.90
C GLU A 151 1.80 4.53 -8.12
N ILE A 152 2.57 5.36 -7.40
CA ILE A 152 4.03 5.27 -7.35
C ILE A 152 4.38 4.24 -6.30
N VAL A 153 5.10 3.18 -6.70
CA VAL A 153 5.37 2.00 -5.88
C VAL A 153 6.86 1.71 -5.85
N ALA A 154 7.42 1.48 -4.67
CA ALA A 154 8.73 0.86 -4.51
C ALA A 154 8.58 -0.65 -4.36
N LEU A 155 9.44 -1.42 -5.02
CA LEU A 155 9.44 -2.88 -4.92
C LEU A 155 10.60 -3.36 -4.06
N ASP A 156 10.36 -4.39 -3.25
CA ASP A 156 11.41 -5.11 -2.53
C ASP A 156 12.21 -6.03 -3.49
N GLU A 157 13.24 -6.69 -2.98
CA GLU A 157 14.10 -7.60 -3.75
C GLU A 157 13.33 -8.79 -4.35
N LYS A 158 12.15 -9.09 -3.84
CA LYS A 158 11.23 -10.13 -4.35
C LYS A 158 10.19 -9.58 -5.33
N GLY A 159 10.29 -8.29 -5.70
CA GLY A 159 9.34 -7.62 -6.58
C GLY A 159 7.98 -7.31 -5.95
N ARG A 160 7.87 -7.29 -4.62
CA ARG A 160 6.62 -6.97 -3.91
C ARG A 160 6.58 -5.48 -3.55
N PRO A 161 5.41 -4.85 -3.61
CA PRO A 161 5.21 -3.49 -3.12
C PRO A 161 5.65 -3.36 -1.67
N SER A 162 6.41 -2.31 -1.35
CA SER A 162 6.90 -2.05 0.00
C SER A 162 6.74 -0.57 0.36
N PHE A 163 5.74 -0.28 1.17
CA PHE A 163 5.52 1.07 1.70
C PHE A 163 6.69 1.54 2.60
N SER A 164 7.33 0.61 3.31
CA SER A 164 8.52 0.92 4.11
C SER A 164 9.67 1.45 3.23
N LEU A 165 9.90 0.88 2.04
CA LEU A 165 10.87 1.39 1.08
C LEU A 165 10.47 2.76 0.53
N MET A 166 9.16 2.99 0.29
CA MET A 166 8.65 4.30 -0.10
C MET A 166 8.94 5.36 0.98
N GLN A 167 8.71 5.03 2.25
CA GLN A 167 9.03 5.92 3.38
C GLN A 167 10.52 6.21 3.49
N GLN A 168 11.37 5.19 3.36
CA GLN A 168 12.84 5.37 3.37
C GLN A 168 13.32 6.27 2.25
N ARG A 169 12.72 6.13 1.04
CA ARG A 169 13.08 6.93 -0.10
C ARG A 169 12.72 8.41 0.06
N THR A 170 11.58 8.71 0.62
CA THR A 170 11.13 10.09 0.82
C THR A 170 11.96 10.87 1.86
N GLY A 171 13.04 10.25 2.37
CA GLY A 171 13.85 10.83 3.44
C GLY A 171 13.10 10.87 4.77
N PHE A 172 12.00 10.13 4.83
CA PHE A 172 11.23 10.02 6.04
C PHE A 172 11.86 8.96 6.96
N ARG A 173 12.84 9.41 7.73
CA ARG A 173 13.12 8.78 9.01
C ARG A 173 12.24 9.47 10.04
N PRO A 174 11.59 8.72 10.93
CA PRO A 174 10.99 9.30 12.11
C PRO A 174 12.08 10.14 12.81
N GLY A 175 11.99 11.49 12.81
CA GLY A 175 13.07 12.38 13.34
C GLY A 175 13.21 13.71 12.64
N GLY A 176 12.59 13.92 11.48
CA GLY A 176 12.45 15.26 10.88
C GLY A 176 13.66 15.81 10.12
N HIS A 177 14.78 15.10 10.05
CA HIS A 177 15.87 15.49 9.17
C HIS A 177 15.60 14.94 7.75
N ARG A 178 15.45 15.83 6.76
CA ARG A 178 15.59 15.49 5.35
C ARG A 178 17.03 15.01 5.14
N ILE A 179 17.23 13.70 5.24
CA ILE A 179 18.41 13.11 4.62
C ILE A 179 18.04 12.98 3.15
N SER A 180 18.92 13.42 2.26
CA SER A 180 18.82 13.12 0.83
C SER A 180 18.39 11.67 0.69
N GLY A 181 17.25 11.42 0.03
CA GLY A 181 16.62 10.11 -0.03
C GLY A 181 17.67 9.05 -0.39
N ARG A 182 17.55 7.87 0.20
CA ARG A 182 18.51 6.79 0.00
C ARG A 182 18.59 6.51 -1.50
N ALA A 183 19.67 6.94 -2.14
CA ALA A 183 19.97 6.57 -3.52
C ALA A 183 19.95 5.03 -3.60
N GLY A 184 19.12 4.47 -4.48
CA GLY A 184 19.07 3.02 -4.69
C GLY A 184 17.69 2.37 -4.58
N VAL A 185 16.67 3.04 -4.06
CA VAL A 185 15.30 2.51 -4.12
C VAL A 185 14.63 2.95 -5.42
N THR A 186 14.51 2.04 -6.37
CA THR A 186 13.80 2.28 -7.63
C THR A 186 12.30 2.27 -7.41
N VAL A 187 11.60 3.25 -7.97
CA VAL A 187 10.15 3.28 -7.99
C VAL A 187 9.61 3.01 -9.38
N LEU A 188 8.41 2.44 -9.43
CA LEU A 188 7.62 2.24 -10.63
C LEU A 188 6.32 3.03 -10.52
N TYR A 189 5.77 3.46 -11.65
CA TYR A 189 4.46 4.09 -11.72
C TYR A 189 3.47 3.09 -12.32
N TYR A 190 2.58 2.54 -11.49
CA TYR A 190 1.51 1.64 -11.91
C TYR A 190 0.29 2.47 -12.29
N VAL A 191 0.02 2.59 -13.59
CA VAL A 191 -1.11 3.35 -14.12
C VAL A 191 -2.33 2.44 -14.28
N PHE A 192 -3.49 2.92 -13.85
CA PHE A 192 -4.72 2.13 -13.84
C PHE A 192 -5.96 2.88 -14.37
N ASP A 193 -5.86 4.16 -14.70
CA ASP A 193 -6.93 4.91 -15.37
C ASP A 193 -6.39 6.02 -16.27
N LEU A 194 -7.18 6.39 -17.28
CA LEU A 194 -6.92 7.46 -18.24
C LEU A 194 -8.08 8.45 -18.20
N ILE A 195 -7.77 9.70 -17.88
CA ILE A 195 -8.78 10.73 -17.64
C ILE A 195 -8.90 11.72 -18.79
N TYR A 196 -7.79 11.95 -19.49
CA TYR A 196 -7.71 12.88 -20.62
C TYR A 196 -6.67 12.38 -21.62
N ILE A 197 -6.94 12.58 -22.90
CA ILE A 197 -6.02 12.31 -24.00
C ILE A 197 -6.23 13.25 -25.17
N ASP A 198 -5.18 13.93 -25.63
CA ASP A 198 -5.07 14.68 -26.91
C ASP A 198 -6.30 15.48 -27.30
N GLY A 199 -6.86 16.26 -26.37
CA GLY A 199 -8.00 17.14 -26.63
C GLY A 199 -9.34 16.58 -26.18
N TYR A 200 -9.39 15.39 -25.57
CA TYR A 200 -10.64 14.75 -25.13
C TYR A 200 -10.63 14.46 -23.63
N ASP A 201 -11.64 14.91 -22.93
CA ASP A 201 -12.00 14.54 -21.57
C ASP A 201 -12.71 13.19 -21.57
N LEU A 202 -12.26 12.26 -20.74
CA LEU A 202 -12.78 10.89 -20.65
C LEU A 202 -13.55 10.59 -19.35
N HIS A 203 -13.86 11.57 -18.51
CA HIS A 203 -14.57 11.34 -17.26
C HIS A 203 -15.90 10.60 -17.46
N ARG A 204 -16.62 10.87 -18.56
CA ARG A 204 -17.91 10.26 -18.89
C ARG A 204 -17.80 8.98 -19.72
N VAL A 205 -16.61 8.60 -20.14
CA VAL A 205 -16.34 7.32 -20.81
C VAL A 205 -16.37 6.22 -19.74
N ASN A 206 -16.96 5.05 -20.05
CA ASN A 206 -16.96 3.95 -19.11
C ASN A 206 -15.54 3.42 -18.84
N LEU A 207 -15.32 2.86 -17.64
CA LEU A 207 -14.01 2.38 -17.19
C LEU A 207 -13.37 1.39 -18.15
N GLU A 208 -14.14 0.42 -18.68
CA GLU A 208 -13.60 -0.61 -19.57
C GLU A 208 -12.99 -0.01 -20.83
N GLN A 209 -13.65 0.97 -21.43
CA GLN A 209 -13.14 1.70 -22.59
C GLN A 209 -11.92 2.57 -22.23
N ARG A 210 -11.93 3.24 -21.06
CA ARG A 210 -10.75 3.98 -20.57
C ARG A 210 -9.55 3.05 -20.35
N LYS A 211 -9.78 1.85 -19.81
CA LYS A 211 -8.74 0.83 -19.61
C LYS A 211 -8.18 0.31 -20.93
N GLN A 212 -9.05 0.08 -21.92
CA GLN A 212 -8.62 -0.32 -23.27
C GLN A 212 -7.78 0.77 -23.94
N ALA A 213 -8.22 2.02 -23.87
CA ALA A 213 -7.50 3.18 -24.37
C ALA A 213 -6.13 3.32 -23.68
N LEU A 214 -6.10 3.22 -22.34
CA LEU A 214 -4.86 3.26 -21.56
C LEU A 214 -3.87 2.17 -21.98
N ALA A 215 -4.34 0.95 -22.17
CA ALA A 215 -3.51 -0.17 -22.61
C ALA A 215 -2.91 0.04 -24.00
N GLN A 216 -3.64 0.70 -24.91
CA GLN A 216 -3.19 1.01 -26.27
C GLN A 216 -2.07 2.05 -26.28
N ILE A 217 -2.15 3.08 -25.41
CA ILE A 217 -1.17 4.17 -25.37
C ILE A 217 0.02 3.89 -24.47
N THR A 218 -0.02 2.81 -23.69
CA THR A 218 1.04 2.49 -22.71
C THR A 218 2.00 1.47 -23.30
N THR A 219 3.25 1.89 -23.51
CA THR A 219 4.32 0.95 -23.90
C THR A 219 4.78 0.12 -22.70
N SER A 220 4.79 -1.20 -22.86
CA SER A 220 5.27 -2.10 -21.81
C SER A 220 6.78 -1.95 -21.59
N GLY A 221 7.21 -1.74 -20.37
CA GLY A 221 8.62 -1.65 -19.99
C GLY A 221 8.98 -0.37 -19.24
N GLY A 222 10.25 -0.24 -18.86
CA GLY A 222 10.73 0.97 -18.16
C GLY A 222 10.10 1.18 -16.77
N LEU A 223 9.87 2.44 -16.41
CA LEU A 223 9.35 2.84 -15.11
C LEU A 223 7.81 2.88 -15.04
N LEU A 224 7.14 2.90 -16.19
CA LEU A 224 5.69 2.86 -16.28
C LEU A 224 5.22 1.40 -16.42
N ARG A 225 4.20 1.05 -15.66
CA ARG A 225 3.54 -0.26 -15.68
C ARG A 225 2.04 -0.08 -15.80
N TYR A 226 1.43 -0.76 -16.74
CA TYR A 226 -0.02 -0.89 -16.77
C TYR A 226 -0.48 -1.80 -15.63
N SER A 227 -1.48 -1.38 -14.87
CA SER A 227 -2.12 -2.22 -13.85
C SER A 227 -3.10 -3.15 -14.53
N ASP A 228 -2.73 -4.43 -14.66
CA ASP A 228 -3.58 -5.46 -15.23
C ASP A 228 -4.89 -5.59 -14.43
N HIS A 229 -5.97 -5.90 -15.13
CA HIS A 229 -7.26 -6.16 -14.52
C HIS A 229 -7.79 -7.56 -14.91
N TYR A 230 -8.62 -8.09 -14.06
CA TYR A 230 -9.19 -9.43 -14.17
C TYR A 230 -10.71 -9.32 -14.10
N PRO A 231 -11.46 -9.66 -15.17
CA PRO A 231 -12.90 -9.60 -15.13
C PRO A 231 -13.48 -10.69 -14.23
N GLU A 232 -14.59 -10.42 -13.57
CA GLU A 232 -15.49 -11.34 -12.87
C GLU A 232 -14.95 -12.05 -11.62
N LYS A 233 -13.65 -12.39 -11.57
CA LYS A 233 -13.08 -13.34 -10.59
C LYS A 233 -12.34 -12.65 -9.45
N GLY A 234 -13.05 -11.87 -8.64
CA GLY A 234 -12.46 -11.13 -7.52
C GLY A 234 -11.97 -12.01 -6.38
N LYS A 235 -12.70 -13.09 -6.03
CA LYS A 235 -12.28 -14.02 -4.97
C LYS A 235 -10.95 -14.70 -5.31
N ALA A 236 -10.78 -15.16 -6.55
CA ALA A 236 -9.54 -15.79 -7.00
C ALA A 236 -8.36 -14.80 -6.97
N LEU A 237 -8.55 -13.57 -7.43
CA LEU A 237 -7.52 -12.54 -7.37
C LEU A 237 -7.18 -12.14 -5.93
N PHE A 238 -8.17 -12.06 -5.04
CA PHE A 238 -7.96 -11.78 -3.62
C PHE A 238 -7.11 -12.85 -2.94
N GLU A 239 -7.36 -14.12 -3.25
CA GLU A 239 -6.57 -15.23 -2.72
C GLU A 239 -5.12 -15.17 -3.21
N VAL A 240 -4.90 -14.84 -4.49
CA VAL A 240 -3.55 -14.58 -5.03
C VAL A 240 -2.87 -13.43 -4.30
N ALA A 241 -3.59 -12.32 -4.06
CA ALA A 241 -3.06 -11.18 -3.31
C ALA A 241 -2.66 -11.58 -1.88
N ARG A 242 -3.49 -12.39 -1.21
CA ARG A 242 -3.22 -12.92 0.14
C ARG A 242 -1.96 -13.79 0.17
N GLN A 243 -1.85 -14.75 -0.75
CA GLN A 243 -0.70 -15.66 -0.83
C GLN A 243 0.61 -14.95 -1.13
N ARG A 244 0.56 -13.88 -1.93
CA ARG A 244 1.73 -13.07 -2.29
C ARG A 244 2.05 -11.96 -1.29
N GLY A 245 1.28 -11.83 -0.21
CA GLY A 245 1.48 -10.78 0.80
C GLY A 245 1.24 -9.36 0.27
N LEU A 246 0.33 -9.21 -0.72
CA LEU A 246 -0.07 -7.91 -1.25
C LEU A 246 -1.14 -7.27 -0.36
N GLU A 247 -1.34 -5.95 -0.48
CA GLU A 247 -2.28 -5.20 0.37
C GLU A 247 -3.73 -5.66 0.20
N GLY A 248 -4.12 -6.06 -1.02
CA GLY A 248 -5.47 -6.48 -1.36
C GLY A 248 -5.78 -6.30 -2.82
N ILE A 249 -7.06 -6.08 -3.11
CA ILE A 249 -7.58 -5.81 -4.46
C ILE A 249 -8.48 -4.58 -4.49
N VAL A 250 -8.67 -4.02 -5.68
CA VAL A 250 -9.68 -3.01 -5.98
C VAL A 250 -10.63 -3.59 -7.03
N ALA A 251 -11.92 -3.64 -6.69
CA ALA A 251 -12.99 -3.93 -7.64
C ALA A 251 -13.50 -2.61 -8.22
N LYS A 252 -13.65 -2.52 -9.53
CA LYS A 252 -14.11 -1.34 -10.24
C LYS A 252 -15.26 -1.75 -11.18
N HIS A 253 -16.40 -1.10 -11.05
CA HIS A 253 -17.53 -1.36 -11.92
C HIS A 253 -17.18 -0.97 -13.36
N ARG A 254 -17.33 -1.91 -14.34
CA ARG A 254 -16.83 -1.75 -15.71
C ARG A 254 -17.46 -0.58 -16.48
N ASN A 255 -18.70 -0.25 -16.13
CA ASN A 255 -19.45 0.84 -16.77
C ASN A 255 -19.34 2.18 -16.02
N SER A 256 -18.50 2.26 -14.96
CA SER A 256 -18.38 3.48 -14.16
C SER A 256 -17.73 4.63 -14.93
N CYS A 257 -18.27 5.82 -14.74
CA CYS A 257 -17.59 7.07 -15.04
C CYS A 257 -16.45 7.33 -14.03
N TYR A 258 -15.55 8.26 -14.35
CA TYR A 258 -14.56 8.72 -13.37
C TYR A 258 -15.15 9.87 -12.55
N GLU A 259 -15.24 9.69 -11.23
CA GLU A 259 -15.82 10.67 -10.32
C GLU A 259 -14.75 11.23 -9.37
N GLU A 260 -14.54 12.53 -9.36
CA GLU A 260 -13.55 13.19 -8.49
C GLU A 260 -13.96 13.20 -6.99
N ARG A 261 -14.48 12.08 -6.51
CA ARG A 261 -14.95 11.89 -5.13
C ARG A 261 -14.84 10.41 -4.71
N ARG A 262 -15.21 10.12 -3.46
CA ARG A 262 -15.43 8.72 -3.04
C ARG A 262 -16.68 8.18 -3.72
N SER A 263 -16.52 7.00 -4.32
CA SER A 263 -17.62 6.34 -5.04
C SER A 263 -17.74 4.86 -4.62
N ARG A 264 -18.95 4.31 -4.74
CA ARG A 264 -19.21 2.89 -4.60
C ARG A 264 -18.96 2.10 -5.90
N GLU A 265 -18.74 2.81 -6.99
CA GLU A 265 -18.33 2.21 -8.26
C GLU A 265 -16.89 1.64 -8.19
N TRP A 266 -16.09 2.05 -7.21
CA TRP A 266 -14.81 1.48 -6.87
C TRP A 266 -14.83 0.98 -5.43
N LEU A 267 -14.47 -0.30 -5.23
CA LEU A 267 -14.46 -0.96 -3.93
C LEU A 267 -13.05 -1.48 -3.62
N LYS A 268 -12.54 -1.21 -2.42
CA LYS A 268 -11.26 -1.75 -1.97
C LYS A 268 -11.48 -2.87 -0.95
N ILE A 269 -10.79 -4.00 -1.17
CA ILE A 269 -10.82 -5.18 -0.32
C ILE A 269 -9.41 -5.47 0.15
N LYS A 270 -9.13 -5.26 1.44
CA LYS A 270 -7.79 -5.45 2.01
C LYS A 270 -7.61 -6.85 2.59
N VAL A 271 -6.44 -7.46 2.34
CA VAL A 271 -6.04 -8.75 2.93
C VAL A 271 -5.82 -8.62 4.43
N THR A 272 -5.20 -7.50 4.83
CA THR A 272 -5.00 -7.15 6.24
C THR A 272 -5.82 -5.92 6.55
N GLN A 273 -6.56 -5.97 7.67
CA GLN A 273 -7.32 -4.80 8.10
C GLN A 273 -6.34 -3.71 8.56
N THR A 274 -6.24 -2.64 7.79
CA THR A 274 -5.49 -1.45 8.16
C THR A 274 -6.38 -0.21 8.06
N LEU A 275 -6.09 0.78 8.91
CA LEU A 275 -6.83 2.03 9.00
C LEU A 275 -5.87 3.17 9.29
N GLU A 276 -6.09 4.31 8.67
CA GLU A 276 -5.40 5.54 9.02
C GLU A 276 -6.12 6.21 10.20
N CYS A 277 -5.37 6.43 11.29
CA CYS A 277 -5.87 7.08 12.50
C CYS A 277 -5.07 8.34 12.81
N VAL A 278 -5.74 9.33 13.39
CA VAL A 278 -5.09 10.51 13.97
C VAL A 278 -4.50 10.13 15.32
N ILE A 279 -3.30 10.59 15.60
CA ILE A 279 -2.68 10.50 16.93
C ILE A 279 -3.11 11.75 17.72
N GLY A 280 -3.91 11.56 18.75
CA GLY A 280 -4.36 12.64 19.64
C GLY A 280 -3.71 12.62 21.02
N GLY A 281 -2.85 11.63 21.29
CA GLY A 281 -2.14 11.53 22.56
C GLY A 281 -1.27 10.28 22.66
N TYR A 282 -0.67 10.11 23.83
CA TYR A 282 0.08 8.91 24.22
C TYR A 282 -0.08 8.65 25.72
N THR A 283 0.13 7.39 26.12
CA THR A 283 0.07 7.00 27.53
C THR A 283 1.45 6.96 28.16
N GLU A 284 1.52 7.09 29.48
CA GLU A 284 2.75 6.83 30.23
C GLU A 284 3.22 5.39 30.01
N PRO A 285 4.55 5.16 30.02
CA PRO A 285 5.12 3.82 29.81
C PRO A 285 4.88 2.89 31.00
N GLU A 286 5.09 1.58 30.78
CA GLU A 286 5.01 0.54 31.80
C GLU A 286 6.31 -0.25 31.92
N GLY A 287 6.68 -0.59 33.15
CA GLY A 287 7.83 -1.44 33.45
C GLY A 287 9.12 -0.84 32.92
N SER A 288 9.88 -1.62 32.16
CA SER A 288 11.15 -1.20 31.55
C SER A 288 11.03 -0.42 30.25
N ARG A 289 9.80 -0.17 29.77
CA ARG A 289 9.58 0.56 28.52
C ARG A 289 9.89 2.04 28.73
N GLU A 290 10.70 2.61 27.84
CA GLU A 290 11.06 4.02 27.86
C GLU A 290 10.07 4.86 27.03
N HIS A 291 9.97 6.15 27.33
CA HIS A 291 9.30 7.22 26.60
C HIS A 291 7.77 7.20 26.66
N PHE A 292 7.09 6.25 26.04
CA PHE A 292 5.62 6.17 26.07
C PHE A 292 5.12 4.71 26.04
N GLY A 293 3.91 4.49 26.56
CA GLY A 293 3.28 3.18 26.59
C GLY A 293 2.58 2.82 25.28
N SER A 294 1.64 3.65 24.85
CA SER A 294 0.86 3.48 23.62
C SER A 294 0.50 4.83 23.00
N LEU A 295 0.25 4.85 21.68
CA LEU A 295 -0.38 5.97 21.01
C LEU A 295 -1.88 5.92 21.26
N VAL A 296 -2.50 7.07 21.52
CA VAL A 296 -3.95 7.21 21.63
C VAL A 296 -4.48 7.69 20.28
N LEU A 297 -5.36 6.87 19.69
CA LEU A 297 -5.80 6.97 18.30
C LEU A 297 -7.21 7.52 18.21
N GLY A 298 -7.49 8.27 17.16
CA GLY A 298 -8.82 8.79 16.88
C GLY A 298 -9.19 8.83 15.42
N LEU A 299 -10.49 8.92 15.19
CA LEU A 299 -11.12 9.17 13.88
C LEU A 299 -12.11 10.31 14.01
N TYR A 300 -12.23 11.08 12.95
CA TYR A 300 -13.26 12.13 12.89
C TYR A 300 -14.63 11.55 12.56
N ASP A 301 -15.64 12.03 13.28
CA ASP A 301 -17.03 11.76 12.94
C ASP A 301 -17.56 12.72 11.85
N LYS A 302 -18.83 12.57 11.48
CA LYS A 302 -19.49 13.43 10.48
C LYS A 302 -19.63 14.89 10.92
N GLN A 303 -19.49 15.17 12.22
CA GLN A 303 -19.54 16.51 12.80
C GLN A 303 -18.15 17.14 12.94
N GLY A 304 -17.09 16.45 12.48
CA GLY A 304 -15.70 16.92 12.59
C GLY A 304 -15.10 16.79 13.99
N ARG A 305 -15.72 16.01 14.89
CA ARG A 305 -15.21 15.77 16.25
C ARG A 305 -14.27 14.56 16.23
N LEU A 306 -13.13 14.65 16.90
CA LEU A 306 -12.18 13.55 17.03
C LEU A 306 -12.69 12.57 18.09
N ILE A 307 -13.04 11.36 17.69
CA ILE A 307 -13.55 10.28 18.57
C ILE A 307 -12.42 9.31 18.85
N HIS A 308 -12.23 8.94 20.13
CA HIS A 308 -11.24 7.95 20.54
C HIS A 308 -11.55 6.58 19.94
N ALA A 309 -10.59 6.01 19.17
CA ALA A 309 -10.74 4.75 18.44
C ALA A 309 -9.92 3.58 19.01
N GLY A 310 -9.07 3.82 20.02
CA GLY A 310 -8.24 2.80 20.64
C GLY A 310 -6.79 3.24 20.91
N GLN A 311 -5.93 2.28 21.31
CA GLN A 311 -4.56 2.57 21.69
C GLN A 311 -3.61 1.54 21.08
N ALA A 312 -2.55 1.99 20.35
CA ALA A 312 -1.54 1.13 19.77
C ALA A 312 -0.25 1.16 20.61
N GLY A 313 0.02 0.07 21.30
CA GLY A 313 1.23 -0.11 22.11
C GLY A 313 2.34 -0.91 21.45
N THR A 314 2.08 -1.54 20.29
CA THR A 314 3.01 -2.41 19.56
C THR A 314 3.28 -1.91 18.15
N GLY A 315 4.29 -2.49 17.47
CA GLY A 315 4.70 -2.08 16.13
C GLY A 315 5.86 -1.10 16.11
N PHE A 316 6.55 -0.91 17.22
CA PHE A 316 7.72 -0.04 17.36
C PHE A 316 8.96 -0.84 17.67
N ASP A 317 10.08 -0.52 17.03
CA ASP A 317 11.40 -0.84 17.50
C ASP A 317 11.92 0.26 18.47
N GLN A 318 13.02 0.01 19.14
CA GLN A 318 13.58 0.98 20.11
C GLN A 318 13.92 2.34 19.48
N LYS A 319 14.32 2.35 18.22
CA LYS A 319 14.62 3.57 17.48
C LYS A 319 13.33 4.33 17.16
N GLY A 320 12.32 3.64 16.66
CA GLY A 320 10.99 4.19 16.35
C GLY A 320 10.31 4.80 17.59
N ILE A 321 10.46 4.18 18.76
CA ILE A 321 9.96 4.74 20.03
C ILE A 321 10.60 6.09 20.33
N ARG A 322 11.94 6.22 20.29
CA ARG A 322 12.64 7.49 20.55
C ARG A 322 12.26 8.59 19.56
N GLU A 323 12.19 8.24 18.31
CA GLU A 323 11.85 9.18 17.24
C GLU A 323 10.39 9.67 17.33
N MET A 324 9.47 8.75 17.60
CA MET A 324 8.06 9.10 17.84
C MET A 324 7.92 9.99 19.08
N TRP A 325 8.60 9.65 20.17
CA TRP A 325 8.62 10.46 21.38
C TRP A 325 9.06 11.90 21.13
N ALA A 326 10.15 12.09 20.38
CA ALA A 326 10.65 13.44 20.06
C ALA A 326 9.63 14.28 19.28
N ARG A 327 8.75 13.66 18.50
CA ARG A 327 7.64 14.33 17.79
C ARG A 327 6.48 14.64 18.70
N LEU A 328 6.06 13.64 19.48
CA LEU A 328 4.92 13.79 20.40
C LEU A 328 5.17 14.92 21.41
N LYS A 329 6.39 15.00 21.94
CA LYS A 329 6.78 16.07 22.89
C LYS A 329 6.68 17.47 22.30
N LYS A 330 6.94 17.66 21.01
CA LYS A 330 6.79 18.95 20.33
C LYS A 330 5.33 19.36 20.11
N LEU A 331 4.45 18.37 20.12
CA LEU A 331 3.02 18.56 19.87
C LEU A 331 2.16 18.50 21.13
N GLU A 332 2.78 18.35 22.32
CA GLU A 332 2.02 18.30 23.58
C GLU A 332 1.14 19.51 23.80
N ILE A 333 -0.08 19.24 24.27
CA ILE A 333 -1.07 20.22 24.66
C ILE A 333 -1.73 19.84 25.98
N ASN A 334 -2.22 20.82 26.72
CA ASN A 334 -2.93 20.58 27.97
C ASN A 334 -4.40 20.21 27.77
N GLN A 335 -4.97 20.52 26.62
CA GLN A 335 -6.38 20.31 26.33
C GLN A 335 -6.60 18.96 25.66
N ASN A 336 -7.65 18.25 26.08
CA ASN A 336 -8.07 17.01 25.43
C ASN A 336 -8.61 17.29 24.01
N PRO A 337 -7.98 16.76 22.92
CA PRO A 337 -8.46 16.98 21.57
C PRO A 337 -9.61 16.04 21.18
N PHE A 338 -9.90 15.02 21.99
CA PHE A 338 -10.97 14.08 21.73
C PHE A 338 -12.31 14.62 22.26
N TYR A 339 -13.35 14.32 21.53
CA TYR A 339 -14.71 14.51 22.01
C TYR A 339 -15.05 13.43 23.04
N GLY A 340 -15.32 13.84 24.27
CA GLY A 340 -15.58 12.93 25.38
C GLY A 340 -14.33 12.46 26.12
N LYS A 341 -14.52 11.48 26.98
CA LYS A 341 -13.47 10.92 27.83
C LYS A 341 -12.64 9.88 27.06
N VAL A 342 -11.32 9.94 27.19
CA VAL A 342 -10.43 8.89 26.69
C VAL A 342 -10.33 7.79 27.74
N GLU A 343 -10.72 6.59 27.39
CA GLU A 343 -10.56 5.42 28.24
C GLU A 343 -9.14 4.89 28.09
N ALA A 344 -8.34 5.05 29.14
CA ALA A 344 -6.99 4.53 29.21
C ALA A 344 -6.70 4.07 30.64
N LEU A 345 -5.96 2.94 30.74
CA LEU A 345 -5.53 2.40 32.04
C LEU A 345 -4.47 3.28 32.72
N ARG A 346 -3.86 4.19 31.98
CA ARG A 346 -2.75 5.05 32.42
C ARG A 346 -3.02 6.49 32.03
N LYS A 347 -2.25 7.37 32.70
CA LYS A 347 -2.31 8.80 32.38
C LYS A 347 -2.00 9.03 30.91
N VAL A 348 -2.85 9.86 30.29
CA VAL A 348 -2.74 10.27 28.87
C VAL A 348 -2.13 11.66 28.83
N HIS A 349 -1.13 11.82 27.98
CA HIS A 349 -0.61 13.11 27.54
C HIS A 349 -1.18 13.41 26.16
N PHE A 350 -1.86 14.53 26.01
CA PHE A 350 -2.50 14.90 24.76
C PHE A 350 -1.54 15.64 23.83
N VAL A 351 -1.75 15.46 22.53
CA VAL A 351 -0.98 16.16 21.50
C VAL A 351 -1.93 16.79 20.48
N LYS A 352 -1.45 17.82 19.79
CA LYS A 352 -2.15 18.38 18.63
C LYS A 352 -2.41 17.26 17.62
N PRO A 353 -3.64 17.11 17.09
CA PRO A 353 -4.03 16.04 16.19
C PRO A 353 -3.52 16.27 14.76
N GLU A 354 -2.20 16.38 14.59
CA GLU A 354 -1.52 16.68 13.33
C GLU A 354 -0.89 15.44 12.67
N LEU A 355 -0.64 14.38 13.46
CA LEU A 355 0.01 13.16 12.98
C LEU A 355 -1.02 12.11 12.60
N VAL A 356 -0.84 11.51 11.42
CA VAL A 356 -1.62 10.37 10.95
C VAL A 356 -0.76 9.11 10.99
N ALA A 357 -1.30 8.04 11.59
CA ALA A 357 -0.68 6.74 11.67
C ALA A 357 -1.47 5.69 10.87
N GLU A 358 -0.77 4.80 10.18
CA GLU A 358 -1.34 3.57 9.66
C GLU A 358 -1.32 2.52 10.75
N ILE A 359 -2.48 1.95 11.04
CA ILE A 359 -2.72 1.00 12.12
C ILE A 359 -3.28 -0.29 11.54
N LYS A 360 -2.59 -1.41 11.78
CA LYS A 360 -3.14 -2.75 11.58
C LYS A 360 -4.00 -3.12 12.78
N TYR A 361 -5.15 -3.74 12.55
CA TYR A 361 -6.04 -4.18 13.61
C TYR A 361 -6.72 -5.49 13.22
N SER A 362 -7.25 -6.24 14.20
CA SER A 362 -7.95 -7.49 13.94
C SER A 362 -9.43 -7.26 13.58
N GLU A 363 -10.13 -6.47 14.37
CA GLU A 363 -11.56 -6.19 14.20
C GLU A 363 -11.97 -4.92 14.95
N TRP A 364 -13.18 -4.42 14.69
CA TRP A 364 -13.84 -3.43 15.52
C TRP A 364 -14.62 -4.10 16.65
N THR A 365 -14.47 -3.59 17.87
CA THR A 365 -15.37 -3.99 18.96
C THR A 365 -16.65 -3.16 18.87
N HIS A 366 -17.79 -3.85 18.97
CA HIS A 366 -19.10 -3.20 19.06
C HIS A 366 -19.39 -2.88 20.54
N GLU A 367 -18.68 -1.94 21.12
CA GLU A 367 -19.01 -1.49 22.47
C GLU A 367 -20.13 -0.47 22.44
N THR A 368 -21.18 -0.80 23.13
CA THR A 368 -22.46 -0.09 23.20
C THR A 368 -22.59 0.86 24.39
N GLN A 369 -21.56 1.02 25.23
CA GLN A 369 -21.58 1.92 26.38
C GLN A 369 -20.66 3.10 26.15
N GLU A 370 -21.23 4.26 25.92
CA GLU A 370 -20.66 5.65 25.91
C GLU A 370 -19.37 5.96 25.16
N GLY A 371 -18.58 4.97 24.68
CA GLY A 371 -17.26 5.19 24.10
C GLY A 371 -17.16 4.99 22.56
N GLY A 372 -18.20 4.52 21.89
CA GLY A 372 -18.16 4.14 20.46
C GLY A 372 -17.27 2.93 20.15
N PRO A 373 -17.20 2.49 18.89
CA PRO A 373 -16.42 1.32 18.50
C PRO A 373 -14.92 1.55 18.67
N LYS A 374 -14.19 0.51 19.11
CA LYS A 374 -12.73 0.53 19.32
C LYS A 374 -12.02 -0.49 18.44
N LEU A 375 -10.78 -0.19 18.08
CA LEU A 375 -9.89 -1.13 17.39
C LEU A 375 -9.40 -2.22 18.35
N ARG A 376 -9.57 -3.47 17.97
CA ARG A 376 -9.01 -4.60 18.71
C ARG A 376 -7.61 -4.93 18.22
N ALA A 377 -6.68 -5.11 19.16
CA ALA A 377 -5.26 -5.41 18.92
C ALA A 377 -4.59 -4.48 17.90
N PRO A 378 -4.67 -3.15 18.04
CA PRO A 378 -4.08 -2.23 17.10
C PRO A 378 -2.55 -2.25 17.18
N VAL A 379 -1.90 -2.32 16.01
CA VAL A 379 -0.45 -2.33 15.83
C VAL A 379 -0.06 -1.16 14.93
N PHE A 380 0.88 -0.36 15.36
CA PHE A 380 1.42 0.75 14.57
C PHE A 380 2.27 0.20 13.42
N LEU A 381 2.00 0.64 12.19
CA LEU A 381 2.77 0.28 11.00
C LEU A 381 3.70 1.41 10.54
N GLY A 382 3.27 2.66 10.69
CA GLY A 382 4.04 3.83 10.27
C GLY A 382 3.24 5.12 10.31
N LEU A 383 3.93 6.25 10.16
CA LEU A 383 3.26 7.54 9.94
C LEU A 383 2.91 7.73 8.47
N ARG A 384 1.78 8.37 8.20
CA ARG A 384 1.28 8.74 6.87
C ARG A 384 1.37 10.26 6.70
N GLN A 385 2.37 10.71 5.93
CA GLN A 385 2.52 12.15 5.61
C GLN A 385 1.73 12.59 4.40
N ASP A 386 1.38 11.63 3.55
CA ASP A 386 0.55 11.81 2.38
C ASP A 386 -0.94 11.98 2.71
N LYS A 387 -1.29 11.86 4.01
CA LYS A 387 -2.66 11.95 4.52
C LYS A 387 -2.84 13.16 5.42
N SER A 388 -3.95 13.86 5.22
CA SER A 388 -4.38 14.90 6.16
C SER A 388 -5.14 14.28 7.32
N PRO A 389 -5.00 14.79 8.57
CA PRO A 389 -5.79 14.31 9.71
C PRO A 389 -7.31 14.30 9.45
N CYS A 390 -7.84 15.30 8.75
CA CYS A 390 -9.27 15.39 8.43
C CYS A 390 -9.78 14.28 7.49
N GLU A 391 -8.87 13.52 6.85
CA GLU A 391 -9.24 12.36 6.04
C GLU A 391 -9.42 11.07 6.85
N CYS A 392 -8.99 11.08 8.13
CA CYS A 392 -9.12 9.95 9.05
C CYS A 392 -10.52 9.93 9.65
N VAL A 393 -11.48 9.44 8.89
CA VAL A 393 -12.91 9.41 9.24
C VAL A 393 -13.43 7.98 9.37
N PHE A 394 -14.54 7.79 10.09
CA PHE A 394 -15.17 6.48 10.24
C PHE A 394 -15.62 5.84 8.91
N ASP A 395 -15.82 6.61 7.85
CA ASP A 395 -16.15 6.09 6.51
C ASP A 395 -15.07 5.20 5.90
N GLN A 396 -13.85 5.19 6.44
CA GLN A 396 -12.77 4.28 6.04
C GLN A 396 -12.98 2.85 6.56
N VAL A 397 -13.87 2.68 7.52
CA VAL A 397 -14.16 1.38 8.12
C VAL A 397 -14.99 0.57 7.16
N ALA A 398 -14.57 -0.67 6.89
CA ALA A 398 -15.35 -1.58 6.09
C ALA A 398 -16.68 -1.88 6.81
N VAL A 399 -17.79 -1.64 6.13
CA VAL A 399 -19.10 -2.08 6.63
C VAL A 399 -19.14 -3.60 6.54
N THR A 400 -19.27 -4.26 7.67
CA THR A 400 -19.45 -5.73 7.79
C THR A 400 -20.83 -6.16 7.33
#